data_7a38d5d9aba794a4227b7d5537fbe563
#
_entry.id   7a38d5d9aba794a4227b7d5537fbe563
#
_cell.length_a   1.000
_cell.length_b   1.000
_cell.length_c   1.000
_cell.angle_alpha   90.00
_cell.angle_beta   90.00
_cell.angle_gamma   90.00
#
_symmetry.space_group_name_H-M   'P 1'
#
loop_
_entity.id
_entity.type
_entity.pdbx_description
1 polymer ?
#
loop_
_entity_poly.entity_id
_entity_poly.type
_entity_poly.pdbx_seq_one_letter_code
_entity_poly.pdbx_strand_id
1 'polypeptide(L)'
;MAKYTKEIPAVKEKTFTAVTTEVKEGYEVLQFKDQGTPMPYIFRDNDEMVITFVGSSFEGEYPIIEEGLFTGLEINNRSGNMELRIPVDINDTWGYLVDLSDNTIKIRIKNSVKEVESFYQPLSGLTVVLDAGHGGKDPGSLNPKGGTTEAQLNLEFSSFVEDRLVALGAKVVNTRTDDTFVSLWDRVSIFNDNNGDYFVSVHHNASVNTGVNGVEMYYAQDADKKLAESLSKDMSDVTNRKNRGPYQWRQYVLRSSLGPSVLIEAGFVSEDKEFIDLQDETKQILSAGTVADNIAKDLVRRVQVAK
;
A
#
# COMPACT_ATOMS: atom_id res chain seq x y z
N MET A 1 -16.36 12.80 43.75
CA MET A 1 -16.22 12.06 42.46
C MET A 1 -17.25 12.65 41.50
N ALA A 2 -16.86 13.52 40.58
CA ALA A 2 -17.74 14.08 39.56
C ALA A 2 -17.87 13.06 38.44
N LYS A 3 -19.09 12.55 38.22
CA LYS A 3 -19.39 11.72 37.04
C LYS A 3 -19.39 12.64 35.81
N TYR A 4 -18.35 12.53 34.98
CA TYR A 4 -18.38 13.06 33.63
C TYR A 4 -19.22 12.13 32.76
N THR A 5 -20.51 12.40 32.67
CA THR A 5 -21.38 11.91 31.60
C THR A 5 -21.23 12.89 30.44
N LYS A 6 -20.25 12.69 29.58
CA LYS A 6 -20.21 13.36 28.29
C LYS A 6 -21.31 12.71 27.44
N GLU A 7 -22.42 13.43 27.22
CA GLU A 7 -23.36 13.02 26.19
C GLU A 7 -22.62 12.91 24.85
N ILE A 8 -22.56 11.71 24.31
CA ILE A 8 -22.10 11.49 22.95
C ILE A 8 -23.16 12.15 22.07
N PRO A 9 -22.81 13.17 21.25
CA PRO A 9 -23.78 13.78 20.35
C PRO A 9 -24.41 12.67 19.51
N ALA A 10 -25.74 12.65 19.40
CA ALA A 10 -26.43 11.73 18.51
C ALA A 10 -25.85 11.91 17.10
N VAL A 11 -25.30 10.85 16.54
CA VAL A 11 -24.82 10.84 15.15
C VAL A 11 -26.05 11.14 14.29
N LYS A 12 -26.01 12.26 13.56
CA LYS A 12 -27.11 12.63 12.68
C LYS A 12 -27.17 11.58 11.59
N GLU A 13 -28.28 10.85 11.52
CA GLU A 13 -28.51 9.83 10.52
C GLU A 13 -28.31 10.43 9.12
N LYS A 14 -27.56 9.78 8.27
CA LYS A 14 -27.21 10.25 6.93
C LYS A 14 -27.77 9.29 5.90
N THR A 15 -28.39 9.85 4.86
CA THR A 15 -29.07 9.08 3.85
C THR A 15 -28.38 9.24 2.50
N PHE A 16 -27.95 8.14 1.92
CA PHE A 16 -27.44 8.08 0.56
C PHE A 16 -28.59 7.74 -0.40
N THR A 17 -28.68 8.46 -1.51
CA THR A 17 -29.81 8.35 -2.45
C THR A 17 -29.42 7.97 -3.86
N ALA A 18 -28.14 7.98 -4.18
CA ALA A 18 -27.65 7.65 -5.51
C ALA A 18 -26.27 6.98 -5.44
N VAL A 19 -26.10 6.01 -6.29
CA VAL A 19 -24.84 5.30 -6.53
C VAL A 19 -24.57 5.26 -8.02
N THR A 20 -23.33 5.50 -8.41
CA THR A 20 -22.89 5.36 -9.81
C THR A 20 -21.61 4.56 -9.87
N THR A 21 -21.42 3.87 -11.00
CA THR A 21 -20.18 3.15 -11.29
C THR A 21 -19.50 3.75 -12.50
N GLU A 22 -18.19 3.70 -12.53
CA GLU A 22 -17.38 4.15 -13.64
C GLU A 22 -16.20 3.20 -13.84
N VAL A 23 -16.00 2.71 -15.05
CA VAL A 23 -14.82 1.91 -15.41
C VAL A 23 -13.75 2.87 -15.92
N LYS A 24 -12.58 2.82 -15.30
CA LYS A 24 -11.37 3.55 -15.69
C LYS A 24 -10.32 2.57 -16.19
N GLU A 25 -9.29 3.09 -16.85
CA GLU A 25 -8.13 2.29 -17.20
C GLU A 25 -7.45 1.78 -15.91
N GLY A 26 -7.43 0.46 -15.73
CA GLY A 26 -6.78 -0.23 -14.62
C GLY A 26 -7.55 -0.29 -13.31
N TYR A 27 -8.71 0.34 -13.18
CA TYR A 27 -9.54 0.24 -11.97
C TYR A 27 -11.01 0.58 -12.22
N GLU A 28 -11.87 0.17 -11.32
CA GLU A 28 -13.28 0.53 -11.32
C GLU A 28 -13.64 1.39 -10.11
N VAL A 29 -14.61 2.27 -10.28
CA VAL A 29 -15.04 3.24 -9.28
C VAL A 29 -16.52 3.05 -8.99
N LEU A 30 -16.85 2.86 -7.71
CA LEU A 30 -18.19 3.03 -7.17
C LEU A 30 -18.23 4.35 -6.40
N GLN A 31 -19.20 5.21 -6.69
CA GLN A 31 -19.25 6.51 -6.04
C GLN A 31 -20.65 6.88 -5.54
N PHE A 32 -20.65 7.55 -4.39
CA PHE A 32 -21.83 8.09 -3.73
C PHE A 32 -21.62 9.58 -3.49
N LYS A 33 -22.73 10.33 -3.49
CA LYS A 33 -22.70 11.71 -3.05
C LYS A 33 -22.52 11.75 -1.52
N ASP A 34 -21.41 12.34 -1.06
CA ASP A 34 -21.11 12.43 0.38
C ASP A 34 -21.96 13.50 1.06
N GLN A 35 -22.39 13.22 2.28
CA GLN A 35 -23.09 14.13 3.17
C GLN A 35 -22.30 14.37 4.47
N GLY A 36 -20.97 14.26 4.42
CA GLY A 36 -20.08 14.39 5.57
C GLY A 36 -20.03 13.13 6.41
N THR A 37 -19.89 11.97 5.80
CA THR A 37 -19.87 10.65 6.43
C THR A 37 -18.53 10.39 7.11
N PRO A 38 -18.51 9.72 8.25
CA PRO A 38 -17.25 9.24 8.84
C PRO A 38 -16.60 8.18 7.95
N MET A 39 -15.28 8.00 8.09
CA MET A 39 -14.55 6.93 7.40
C MET A 39 -15.22 5.58 7.64
N PRO A 40 -15.47 4.81 6.58
CA PRO A 40 -16.10 3.51 6.71
C PRO A 40 -15.16 2.48 7.35
N TYR A 41 -15.74 1.43 7.90
CA TYR A 41 -15.01 0.21 8.26
C TYR A 41 -15.01 -0.73 7.06
N ILE A 42 -13.84 -1.29 6.75
CA ILE A 42 -13.67 -2.27 5.66
C ILE A 42 -13.16 -3.55 6.27
N PHE A 43 -13.82 -4.66 5.98
CA PHE A 43 -13.41 -5.98 6.42
C PHE A 43 -13.84 -7.04 5.40
N ARG A 44 -13.30 -8.25 5.56
CA ARG A 44 -13.69 -9.44 4.79
C ARG A 44 -14.78 -10.19 5.52
N ASP A 45 -15.78 -10.65 4.77
CA ASP A 45 -16.78 -11.63 5.21
C ASP A 45 -16.92 -12.72 4.13
N ASN A 46 -16.33 -13.89 4.38
CA ASN A 46 -16.13 -14.95 3.39
C ASN A 46 -15.33 -14.45 2.17
N ASP A 47 -15.89 -14.46 0.98
CA ASP A 47 -15.29 -14.02 -0.27
C ASP A 47 -15.82 -12.65 -0.71
N GLU A 48 -16.22 -11.82 0.24
CA GLU A 48 -16.76 -10.48 -0.01
C GLU A 48 -15.96 -9.40 0.72
N MET A 49 -15.80 -8.27 0.06
CA MET A 49 -15.38 -7.03 0.69
C MET A 49 -16.61 -6.36 1.27
N VAL A 50 -16.63 -6.16 2.59
CA VAL A 50 -17.72 -5.48 3.29
C VAL A 50 -17.27 -4.10 3.73
N ILE A 51 -18.04 -3.08 3.35
CA ILE A 51 -17.78 -1.68 3.69
C ILE A 51 -18.97 -1.15 4.47
N THR A 52 -18.74 -0.80 5.74
CA THR A 52 -19.80 -0.34 6.65
C THR A 52 -19.67 1.15 6.93
N PHE A 53 -20.72 1.91 6.64
CA PHE A 53 -20.86 3.33 6.94
C PHE A 53 -21.75 3.48 8.19
N VAL A 54 -21.13 3.79 9.32
CA VAL A 54 -21.82 3.89 10.61
C VAL A 54 -22.76 5.11 10.65
N GLY A 55 -23.97 4.92 11.15
CA GLY A 55 -24.98 5.98 11.25
C GLY A 55 -25.48 6.48 9.89
N SER A 56 -25.47 5.61 8.89
CA SER A 56 -25.87 5.93 7.52
C SER A 56 -26.89 4.92 7.00
N SER A 57 -27.74 5.36 6.08
CA SER A 57 -28.72 4.52 5.37
C SER A 57 -28.70 4.81 3.88
N PHE A 58 -29.19 3.86 3.09
CA PHE A 58 -29.43 4.03 1.65
C PHE A 58 -30.93 4.00 1.36
N GLU A 59 -31.45 5.00 0.66
CA GLU A 59 -32.86 5.15 0.29
C GLU A 59 -33.05 5.40 -1.21
N GLY A 60 -32.05 5.07 -2.03
CA GLY A 60 -32.09 5.24 -3.48
C GLY A 60 -32.58 3.99 -4.22
N GLU A 61 -32.61 4.11 -5.54
CA GLU A 61 -32.75 2.95 -6.41
C GLU A 61 -31.44 2.16 -6.41
N TYR A 62 -31.53 0.83 -6.29
CA TYR A 62 -30.34 -0.04 -6.35
C TYR A 62 -29.75 -0.01 -7.75
N PRO A 63 -28.44 0.21 -7.91
CA PRO A 63 -27.82 0.19 -9.22
C PRO A 63 -27.86 -1.24 -9.78
N ILE A 64 -28.23 -1.35 -11.05
CA ILE A 64 -28.09 -2.61 -11.81
C ILE A 64 -26.68 -2.54 -12.43
N ILE A 65 -25.77 -3.36 -11.92
CA ILE A 65 -24.39 -3.46 -12.41
C ILE A 65 -24.25 -4.82 -13.09
N GLU A 66 -24.23 -4.82 -14.42
CA GLU A 66 -24.25 -6.05 -15.22
C GLU A 66 -22.84 -6.62 -15.44
N GLU A 67 -21.81 -5.77 -15.40
CA GLU A 67 -20.42 -6.14 -15.67
C GLU A 67 -19.46 -5.45 -14.70
N GLY A 68 -18.27 -6.03 -14.50
CA GLY A 68 -17.18 -5.47 -13.73
C GLY A 68 -17.08 -5.96 -12.28
N LEU A 69 -16.16 -5.37 -11.54
CA LEU A 69 -15.82 -5.79 -10.16
C LEU A 69 -16.97 -5.53 -9.16
N PHE A 70 -17.90 -4.65 -9.49
CA PHE A 70 -19.06 -4.36 -8.63
C PHE A 70 -20.30 -5.17 -9.02
N THR A 71 -20.20 -6.11 -9.97
CA THR A 71 -21.29 -7.03 -10.31
C THR A 71 -21.72 -7.83 -9.08
N GLY A 72 -23.02 -7.81 -8.79
CA GLY A 72 -23.55 -8.46 -7.59
C GLY A 72 -23.40 -7.66 -6.30
N LEU A 73 -23.02 -6.36 -6.38
CA LEU A 73 -23.04 -5.47 -5.23
C LEU A 73 -24.38 -5.51 -4.51
N GLU A 74 -24.34 -5.72 -3.21
CA GLU A 74 -25.47 -5.56 -2.32
C GLU A 74 -25.32 -4.32 -1.45
N ILE A 75 -26.41 -3.57 -1.30
CA ILE A 75 -26.49 -2.43 -0.37
C ILE A 75 -27.54 -2.75 0.68
N ASN A 76 -27.15 -2.83 1.93
CA ASN A 76 -28.01 -3.23 3.02
C ASN A 76 -28.04 -2.18 4.11
N ASN A 77 -29.23 -1.90 4.67
CA ASN A 77 -29.37 -1.12 5.88
C ASN A 77 -29.53 -2.06 7.08
N ARG A 78 -28.52 -2.12 7.95
CA ARG A 78 -28.53 -3.00 9.12
C ARG A 78 -28.17 -2.24 10.39
N SER A 79 -29.00 -2.32 11.40
CA SER A 79 -28.74 -1.77 12.75
C SER A 79 -28.29 -0.30 12.74
N GLY A 80 -28.92 0.54 11.89
CA GLY A 80 -28.58 1.95 11.76
C GLY A 80 -27.29 2.25 10.98
N ASN A 81 -26.82 1.29 10.20
CA ASN A 81 -25.65 1.43 9.35
C ASN A 81 -25.98 1.02 7.90
N MET A 82 -25.35 1.68 6.94
CA MET A 82 -25.33 1.22 5.55
C MET A 82 -24.15 0.26 5.37
N GLU A 83 -24.40 -0.90 4.80
CA GLU A 83 -23.41 -1.92 4.51
C GLU A 83 -23.41 -2.22 3.01
N LEU A 84 -22.24 -2.10 2.39
CA LEU A 84 -21.99 -2.53 1.02
C LEU A 84 -21.32 -3.88 1.07
N ARG A 85 -21.83 -4.84 0.29
CA ARG A 85 -21.20 -6.13 0.06
C ARG A 85 -20.80 -6.23 -1.40
N ILE A 86 -19.50 -6.30 -1.63
CA ILE A 86 -18.90 -6.37 -2.96
C ILE A 86 -18.31 -7.77 -3.08
N PRO A 87 -18.74 -8.59 -4.06
CA PRO A 87 -18.29 -9.98 -4.21
C PRO A 87 -16.87 -10.05 -4.80
N VAL A 88 -15.92 -9.46 -4.08
CA VAL A 88 -14.49 -9.43 -4.41
C VAL A 88 -13.71 -9.76 -3.15
N ASP A 89 -12.99 -10.89 -3.16
CA ASP A 89 -12.13 -11.25 -2.02
C ASP A 89 -11.05 -10.19 -1.82
N ILE A 90 -11.09 -9.55 -0.66
CA ILE A 90 -10.12 -8.51 -0.29
C ILE A 90 -8.67 -9.01 -0.30
N ASN A 91 -8.44 -10.32 -0.11
CA ASN A 91 -7.08 -10.90 -0.17
C ASN A 91 -6.62 -11.15 -1.62
N ASP A 92 -7.56 -11.24 -2.56
CA ASP A 92 -7.29 -11.52 -3.96
C ASP A 92 -7.45 -10.26 -4.83
N THR A 93 -7.86 -9.12 -4.24
CA THR A 93 -7.88 -7.83 -4.93
C THR A 93 -6.46 -7.35 -5.22
N TRP A 94 -6.30 -6.72 -6.37
CA TRP A 94 -5.05 -6.05 -6.71
C TRP A 94 -4.78 -4.83 -5.82
N GLY A 95 -5.86 -4.19 -5.36
CA GLY A 95 -5.85 -3.11 -4.38
C GLY A 95 -7.19 -2.37 -4.36
N TYR A 96 -7.44 -1.66 -3.29
CA TYR A 96 -8.62 -0.81 -3.15
C TYR A 96 -8.32 0.48 -2.40
N LEU A 97 -9.08 1.51 -2.68
CA LEU A 97 -9.01 2.80 -1.99
C LEU A 97 -10.41 3.36 -1.75
N VAL A 98 -10.66 3.85 -0.55
CA VAL A 98 -11.84 4.66 -0.24
C VAL A 98 -11.40 6.11 -0.05
N ASP A 99 -11.85 6.97 -0.96
CA ASP A 99 -11.57 8.39 -0.97
C ASP A 99 -12.83 9.17 -0.57
N LEU A 100 -12.66 10.11 0.34
CA LEU A 100 -13.71 11.02 0.82
C LEU A 100 -13.29 12.44 0.45
N SER A 101 -13.56 12.84 -0.78
CA SER A 101 -13.21 14.14 -1.32
C SER A 101 -14.38 14.76 -2.09
N ASP A 102 -14.41 16.07 -2.18
CA ASP A 102 -15.36 16.84 -2.99
C ASP A 102 -16.83 16.49 -2.76
N ASN A 103 -17.23 16.24 -1.52
CA ASN A 103 -18.56 15.75 -1.15
C ASN A 103 -18.96 14.46 -1.88
N THR A 104 -17.99 13.60 -2.16
CA THR A 104 -18.20 12.32 -2.80
C THR A 104 -17.38 11.24 -2.09
N ILE A 105 -18.00 10.09 -1.87
CA ILE A 105 -17.31 8.87 -1.46
C ILE A 105 -17.01 8.10 -2.74
N LYS A 106 -15.74 7.81 -2.98
CA LYS A 106 -15.30 7.00 -4.11
C LYS A 106 -14.63 5.72 -3.57
N ILE A 107 -15.17 4.59 -3.94
CA ILE A 107 -14.57 3.27 -3.70
C ILE A 107 -13.95 2.84 -5.01
N ARG A 108 -12.63 2.80 -5.04
CA ARG A 108 -11.86 2.35 -6.21
C ARG A 108 -11.34 0.96 -5.92
N ILE A 109 -11.51 0.05 -6.87
CA ILE A 109 -10.91 -1.29 -6.82
C ILE A 109 -10.05 -1.45 -8.06
N LYS A 110 -8.77 -1.78 -7.87
CA LYS A 110 -7.84 -1.98 -8.96
C LYS A 110 -8.06 -3.33 -9.61
N ASN A 111 -8.17 -3.32 -10.93
CA ASN A 111 -8.31 -4.54 -11.73
C ASN A 111 -7.05 -5.41 -11.59
N SER A 112 -7.24 -6.72 -11.52
CA SER A 112 -6.12 -7.65 -11.54
C SER A 112 -5.39 -7.61 -12.88
N VAL A 113 -4.07 -7.76 -12.84
CA VAL A 113 -3.27 -8.04 -14.05
C VAL A 113 -3.65 -9.43 -14.55
N LYS A 114 -3.94 -9.52 -15.84
CA LYS A 114 -4.57 -10.72 -16.40
C LYS A 114 -3.59 -11.86 -16.68
N GLU A 115 -2.35 -11.56 -17.06
CA GLU A 115 -1.36 -12.58 -17.45
C GLU A 115 0.07 -12.10 -17.23
N VAL A 116 0.98 -13.04 -16.95
CA VAL A 116 2.43 -12.81 -17.02
C VAL A 116 2.87 -13.09 -18.45
N GLU A 117 3.23 -12.07 -19.20
CA GLU A 117 3.51 -12.18 -20.63
C GLU A 117 4.81 -12.90 -20.95
N SER A 118 5.78 -12.89 -20.04
CA SER A 118 7.11 -13.46 -20.28
C SER A 118 7.73 -14.05 -19.02
N PHE A 119 8.28 -15.24 -19.14
CA PHE A 119 9.05 -15.87 -18.07
C PHE A 119 10.38 -15.13 -17.78
N TYR A 120 11.00 -14.51 -18.79
CA TYR A 120 12.27 -13.79 -18.65
C TYR A 120 12.09 -12.34 -18.18
N GLN A 121 10.92 -11.75 -18.47
CA GLN A 121 10.54 -10.41 -18.05
C GLN A 121 9.15 -10.47 -17.40
N PRO A 122 9.05 -11.07 -16.21
CA PRO A 122 7.76 -11.32 -15.57
C PRO A 122 7.01 -10.05 -15.19
N LEU A 123 7.68 -8.90 -15.11
CA LEU A 123 7.08 -7.60 -14.80
C LEU A 123 6.79 -6.76 -16.05
N SER A 124 6.86 -7.36 -17.26
CA SER A 124 6.54 -6.65 -18.51
C SER A 124 5.09 -6.13 -18.48
N GLY A 125 4.92 -4.89 -18.89
CA GLY A 125 3.62 -4.20 -18.89
C GLY A 125 3.19 -3.62 -17.53
N LEU A 126 3.95 -3.86 -16.44
CA LEU A 126 3.64 -3.31 -15.12
C LEU A 126 4.39 -2.02 -14.83
N THR A 127 3.73 -1.15 -14.08
CA THR A 127 4.33 0.06 -13.52
C THR A 127 4.59 -0.14 -12.02
N VAL A 128 5.86 -0.14 -11.64
CA VAL A 128 6.28 -0.12 -10.23
C VAL A 128 6.64 1.30 -9.83
N VAL A 129 5.97 1.85 -8.84
CA VAL A 129 6.34 3.14 -8.26
C VAL A 129 7.28 2.88 -7.09
N LEU A 130 8.52 3.35 -7.25
CA LEU A 130 9.58 3.21 -6.27
C LEU A 130 9.75 4.51 -5.50
N ASP A 131 9.58 4.41 -4.20
CA ASP A 131 9.57 5.54 -3.29
C ASP A 131 10.79 5.52 -2.39
N ALA A 132 11.80 6.32 -2.72
CA ALA A 132 12.91 6.57 -1.81
C ALA A 132 12.45 7.52 -0.69
N GLY A 133 12.27 7.00 0.52
CA GLY A 133 11.79 7.76 1.67
C GLY A 133 12.65 8.98 2.01
N HIS A 134 12.06 9.99 2.65
CA HIS A 134 12.73 11.25 3.03
C HIS A 134 13.24 12.06 1.83
N GLY A 135 14.21 12.96 2.05
CA GLY A 135 14.87 13.79 1.04
C GLY A 135 14.83 15.29 1.35
N GLY A 136 15.80 16.03 0.87
CA GLY A 136 15.95 17.47 1.03
C GLY A 136 16.00 17.93 2.49
N LYS A 137 14.98 18.67 2.91
CA LYS A 137 14.86 19.16 4.32
C LYS A 137 14.59 18.07 5.36
N ASP A 138 14.28 16.86 4.93
CA ASP A 138 14.01 15.70 5.77
C ASP A 138 15.10 14.65 5.55
N PRO A 139 16.15 14.63 6.38
CA PRO A 139 17.24 13.67 6.22
C PRO A 139 16.87 12.26 6.67
N GLY A 140 15.70 12.06 7.28
CA GLY A 140 15.37 10.81 7.98
C GLY A 140 16.23 10.59 9.22
N SER A 141 16.42 9.33 9.56
CA SER A 141 17.23 8.89 10.69
C SER A 141 18.73 9.10 10.43
N LEU A 142 19.48 9.30 11.50
CA LEU A 142 20.92 9.51 11.46
C LEU A 142 21.65 8.50 12.35
N ASN A 143 22.81 8.04 11.88
CA ASN A 143 23.71 7.31 12.78
C ASN A 143 24.24 8.28 13.85
N PRO A 144 24.28 7.90 15.14
CA PRO A 144 24.79 8.75 16.21
C PRO A 144 26.22 9.24 16.02
N LYS A 145 27.02 8.54 15.23
CA LYS A 145 28.40 8.90 14.88
C LYS A 145 28.52 9.81 13.64
N GLY A 146 27.39 10.15 13.04
CA GLY A 146 27.32 10.89 11.78
C GLY A 146 27.55 10.01 10.56
N GLY A 147 27.70 10.63 9.40
CA GLY A 147 27.89 9.97 8.10
C GLY A 147 26.69 10.10 7.19
N THR A 148 26.47 9.11 6.35
CA THR A 148 25.37 9.06 5.37
C THR A 148 24.01 9.10 6.07
N THR A 149 23.08 9.92 5.56
CA THR A 149 21.72 10.02 6.10
C THR A 149 20.85 8.87 5.60
N GLU A 150 19.73 8.61 6.28
CA GLU A 150 18.72 7.67 5.80
C GLU A 150 18.23 8.05 4.40
N ALA A 151 17.97 9.34 4.14
CA ALA A 151 17.54 9.83 2.84
C ALA A 151 18.51 9.47 1.69
N GLN A 152 19.82 9.56 1.98
CA GLN A 152 20.86 9.17 1.01
C GLN A 152 20.91 7.66 0.78
N LEU A 153 20.86 6.87 1.87
CA LEU A 153 20.79 5.39 1.77
C LEU A 153 19.56 4.93 1.02
N ASN A 154 18.40 5.54 1.29
CA ASN A 154 17.15 5.22 0.60
C ASN A 154 17.25 5.47 -0.91
N LEU A 155 17.86 6.60 -1.30
CA LEU A 155 18.03 6.96 -2.71
C LEU A 155 18.98 5.99 -3.41
N GLU A 156 20.13 5.68 -2.80
CA GLU A 156 21.12 4.77 -3.34
C GLU A 156 20.56 3.36 -3.48
N PHE A 157 19.96 2.82 -2.43
CA PHE A 157 19.35 1.49 -2.46
C PHE A 157 18.22 1.41 -3.48
N SER A 158 17.38 2.46 -3.60
CA SER A 158 16.33 2.51 -4.61
C SER A 158 16.87 2.43 -6.03
N SER A 159 18.04 3.00 -6.32
CA SER A 159 18.62 2.91 -7.67
C SER A 159 18.97 1.46 -8.06
N PHE A 160 19.49 0.66 -7.14
CA PHE A 160 19.75 -0.76 -7.39
C PHE A 160 18.44 -1.58 -7.53
N VAL A 161 17.40 -1.22 -6.77
CA VAL A 161 16.07 -1.83 -6.92
C VAL A 161 15.48 -1.50 -8.29
N GLU A 162 15.60 -0.25 -8.75
CA GLU A 162 15.17 0.19 -10.09
C GLU A 162 15.84 -0.64 -11.18
N ASP A 163 17.18 -0.74 -11.15
CA ASP A 163 17.95 -1.49 -12.15
C ASP A 163 17.44 -2.93 -12.27
N ARG A 164 17.18 -3.58 -11.15
CA ARG A 164 16.66 -4.95 -11.15
C ARG A 164 15.24 -5.06 -11.65
N LEU A 165 14.34 -4.13 -11.24
CA LEU A 165 12.96 -4.09 -11.71
C LEU A 165 12.89 -3.87 -13.23
N VAL A 166 13.70 -2.95 -13.77
CA VAL A 166 13.79 -2.70 -15.21
C VAL A 166 14.31 -3.95 -15.94
N ALA A 167 15.31 -4.64 -15.39
CA ALA A 167 15.81 -5.90 -15.96
C ALA A 167 14.73 -7.01 -16.00
N LEU A 168 13.78 -6.99 -15.07
CA LEU A 168 12.61 -7.88 -15.05
C LEU A 168 11.43 -7.39 -15.92
N GLY A 169 11.60 -6.26 -16.63
CA GLY A 169 10.64 -5.74 -17.60
C GLY A 169 9.68 -4.68 -17.06
N ALA A 170 9.79 -4.26 -15.80
CA ALA A 170 8.93 -3.24 -15.24
C ALA A 170 9.19 -1.85 -15.84
N LYS A 171 8.14 -1.06 -15.98
CA LYS A 171 8.25 0.40 -16.04
C LYS A 171 8.39 0.90 -14.61
N VAL A 172 9.51 1.56 -14.30
CA VAL A 172 9.71 2.16 -12.97
C VAL A 172 9.40 3.67 -13.01
N VAL A 173 8.68 4.14 -12.00
CA VAL A 173 8.42 5.55 -11.75
C VAL A 173 8.93 5.87 -10.36
N ASN A 174 9.96 6.72 -10.26
CA ASN A 174 10.53 7.12 -8.99
C ASN A 174 9.76 8.31 -8.41
N THR A 175 9.53 8.34 -7.08
CA THR A 175 8.98 9.52 -6.41
C THR A 175 9.99 10.66 -6.35
N ARG A 176 11.28 10.33 -6.28
CA ARG A 176 12.43 11.24 -6.41
C ARG A 176 13.64 10.50 -6.99
N THR A 177 14.50 11.23 -7.68
CA THR A 177 15.76 10.74 -8.27
C THR A 177 16.98 11.51 -7.77
N ASP A 178 16.76 12.44 -6.85
CA ASP A 178 17.78 13.26 -6.21
C ASP A 178 17.43 13.53 -4.74
N ASP A 179 18.19 14.38 -4.06
CA ASP A 179 17.93 14.77 -2.68
C ASP A 179 16.84 15.86 -2.57
N THR A 180 15.69 15.63 -3.17
CA THR A 180 14.51 16.50 -3.11
C THR A 180 13.51 15.99 -2.08
N PHE A 181 12.89 16.91 -1.32
CA PHE A 181 11.78 16.59 -0.42
C PHE A 181 10.49 16.38 -1.23
N VAL A 182 9.87 15.21 -1.06
CA VAL A 182 8.56 14.88 -1.63
C VAL A 182 7.58 14.63 -0.47
N SER A 183 6.45 15.32 -0.47
CA SER A 183 5.45 15.14 0.59
C SER A 183 4.78 13.76 0.50
N LEU A 184 4.21 13.26 1.61
CA LEU A 184 3.49 11.98 1.60
C LEU A 184 2.31 11.99 0.61
N TRP A 185 1.65 13.14 0.45
CA TRP A 185 0.60 13.33 -0.52
C TRP A 185 1.11 13.16 -1.96
N ASP A 186 2.21 13.84 -2.31
CA ASP A 186 2.77 13.80 -3.65
C ASP A 186 3.25 12.39 -4.02
N ARG A 187 3.84 11.64 -3.06
CA ARG A 187 4.25 10.23 -3.25
C ARG A 187 3.06 9.35 -3.67
N VAL A 188 1.93 9.51 -2.98
CA VAL A 188 0.69 8.80 -3.30
C VAL A 188 0.10 9.26 -4.63
N SER A 189 0.12 10.57 -4.90
CA SER A 189 -0.36 11.10 -6.18
C SER A 189 0.45 10.56 -7.35
N ILE A 190 1.79 10.51 -7.24
CA ILE A 190 2.65 9.90 -8.26
C ILE A 190 2.23 8.45 -8.54
N PHE A 191 1.94 7.67 -7.51
CA PHE A 191 1.48 6.29 -7.69
C PHE A 191 0.13 6.23 -8.42
N ASN A 192 -0.86 6.95 -7.91
CA ASN A 192 -2.23 6.85 -8.41
C ASN A 192 -2.37 7.46 -9.82
N ASP A 193 -1.65 8.56 -10.11
CA ASP A 193 -1.69 9.26 -11.40
C ASP A 193 -0.96 8.48 -12.51
N ASN A 194 -0.01 7.64 -12.16
CA ASN A 194 0.69 6.75 -13.09
C ASN A 194 0.07 5.35 -13.20
N ASN A 195 -1.11 5.12 -12.62
CA ASN A 195 -1.74 3.79 -12.54
C ASN A 195 -0.79 2.71 -12.03
N GLY A 196 0.02 3.04 -11.00
CA GLY A 196 1.03 2.14 -10.45
C GLY A 196 0.45 0.77 -10.08
N ASP A 197 1.17 -0.30 -10.41
CA ASP A 197 0.79 -1.67 -10.10
C ASP A 197 1.37 -2.15 -8.77
N TYR A 198 2.53 -1.64 -8.40
CA TYR A 198 3.14 -1.84 -7.09
C TYR A 198 3.71 -0.54 -6.57
N PHE A 199 3.47 -0.26 -5.29
CA PHE A 199 4.12 0.81 -4.54
C PHE A 199 5.14 0.22 -3.57
N VAL A 200 6.41 0.53 -3.79
CA VAL A 200 7.52 0.04 -2.97
C VAL A 200 8.23 1.22 -2.33
N SER A 201 8.02 1.42 -1.04
CA SER A 201 8.69 2.48 -0.27
C SER A 201 9.91 1.92 0.43
N VAL A 202 11.04 2.59 0.28
CA VAL A 202 12.35 2.19 0.81
C VAL A 202 12.76 3.13 1.93
N HIS A 203 13.06 2.55 3.08
CA HIS A 203 13.49 3.19 4.30
C HIS A 203 14.62 2.41 5.00
N HIS A 204 15.28 3.08 5.93
CA HIS A 204 16.23 2.50 6.87
C HIS A 204 15.89 2.96 8.29
N ASN A 205 15.62 2.02 9.15
CA ASN A 205 15.10 2.25 10.49
C ASN A 205 16.15 2.85 11.45
N ALA A 206 15.68 3.31 12.59
CA ALA A 206 16.53 3.65 13.73
C ALA A 206 15.86 3.30 15.05
N SER A 207 16.67 3.11 16.09
CA SER A 207 16.19 2.86 17.44
C SER A 207 17.03 3.67 18.43
N VAL A 208 16.39 4.15 19.50
CA VAL A 208 17.10 4.74 20.65
C VAL A 208 18.01 3.72 21.33
N ASN A 209 17.70 2.44 21.22
CA ASN A 209 18.57 1.34 21.61
C ASN A 209 19.43 0.96 20.41
N THR A 210 20.69 1.38 20.40
CA THR A 210 21.64 1.16 19.31
C THR A 210 22.05 -0.29 19.07
N GLY A 211 21.61 -1.23 19.92
CA GLY A 211 21.79 -2.67 19.69
C GLY A 211 20.66 -3.33 18.88
N VAL A 212 19.63 -2.56 18.51
CA VAL A 212 18.54 -3.07 17.67
C VAL A 212 18.98 -3.09 16.22
N ASN A 213 18.81 -4.26 15.56
CA ASN A 213 19.18 -4.51 14.18
C ASN A 213 18.15 -5.41 13.49
N GLY A 214 18.23 -5.53 12.17
CA GLY A 214 17.41 -6.43 11.37
C GLY A 214 16.58 -5.73 10.30
N VAL A 215 15.73 -6.49 9.64
CA VAL A 215 14.82 -5.99 8.59
C VAL A 215 13.38 -6.03 9.08
N GLU A 216 12.61 -5.01 8.73
CA GLU A 216 11.17 -4.92 9.00
C GLU A 216 10.43 -4.60 7.72
N MET A 217 9.23 -5.15 7.55
CA MET A 217 8.35 -4.86 6.42
C MET A 217 7.01 -4.38 6.95
N TYR A 218 6.47 -3.35 6.32
CA TYR A 218 5.17 -2.80 6.68
C TYR A 218 4.20 -2.89 5.52
N TYR A 219 2.96 -3.26 5.81
CA TYR A 219 1.86 -3.33 4.85
C TYR A 219 0.58 -2.76 5.47
N ALA A 220 -0.34 -2.27 4.64
CA ALA A 220 -1.61 -1.73 5.12
C ALA A 220 -2.80 -2.66 4.84
N GLN A 221 -2.85 -3.27 3.68
CA GLN A 221 -3.95 -4.14 3.23
C GLN A 221 -3.61 -5.62 3.46
N ASP A 222 -4.58 -6.43 3.86
CA ASP A 222 -4.36 -7.86 4.12
C ASP A 222 -3.87 -8.61 2.87
N ALA A 223 -4.28 -8.18 1.68
CA ALA A 223 -3.80 -8.70 0.40
C ALA A 223 -2.27 -8.60 0.22
N ASP A 224 -1.62 -7.64 0.91
CA ASP A 224 -0.18 -7.39 0.80
C ASP A 224 0.64 -8.17 1.83
N LYS A 225 -0.03 -8.83 2.78
CA LYS A 225 0.63 -9.56 3.87
C LYS A 225 1.64 -10.60 3.36
N LYS A 226 1.26 -11.38 2.35
CA LYS A 226 2.12 -12.43 1.79
C LYS A 226 3.37 -11.85 1.12
N LEU A 227 3.26 -10.70 0.44
CA LEU A 227 4.41 -9.97 -0.11
C LEU A 227 5.35 -9.53 1.01
N ALA A 228 4.82 -8.91 2.06
CA ALA A 228 5.60 -8.45 3.20
C ALA A 228 6.27 -9.63 3.96
N GLU A 229 5.58 -10.77 4.11
CA GLU A 229 6.14 -11.99 4.73
C GLU A 229 7.31 -12.55 3.93
N SER A 230 7.17 -12.69 2.61
CA SER A 230 8.23 -13.22 1.75
C SER A 230 9.42 -12.27 1.67
N LEU A 231 9.18 -10.97 1.54
CA LEU A 231 10.24 -9.94 1.58
C LEU A 231 11.00 -9.97 2.90
N SER A 232 10.29 -9.99 4.03
CA SER A 232 10.91 -10.03 5.36
C SER A 232 11.82 -11.24 5.53
N LYS A 233 11.36 -12.41 5.07
CA LYS A 233 12.13 -13.65 5.14
C LYS A 233 13.34 -13.60 4.19
N ASP A 234 13.12 -13.33 2.92
CA ASP A 234 14.16 -13.43 1.90
C ASP A 234 15.24 -12.32 2.10
N MET A 235 14.84 -11.12 2.53
CA MET A 235 15.78 -10.06 2.90
C MET A 235 16.62 -10.42 4.13
N SER A 236 16.01 -11.05 5.13
CA SER A 236 16.73 -11.57 6.30
C SER A 236 17.77 -12.63 5.91
N ASP A 237 17.37 -13.56 5.06
CA ASP A 237 18.23 -14.66 4.63
C ASP A 237 19.43 -14.16 3.81
N VAL A 238 19.21 -13.28 2.84
CA VAL A 238 20.27 -12.79 1.93
C VAL A 238 21.26 -11.86 2.63
N THR A 239 20.78 -11.09 3.61
CA THR A 239 21.61 -10.14 4.36
C THR A 239 22.20 -10.70 5.62
N ASN A 240 21.76 -11.89 6.07
CA ASN A 240 22.03 -12.47 7.39
C ASN A 240 21.66 -11.52 8.54
N ARG A 241 20.64 -10.66 8.33
CA ARG A 241 20.07 -9.77 9.32
C ARG A 241 18.89 -10.44 10.01
N LYS A 242 18.61 -10.01 11.23
CA LYS A 242 17.47 -10.53 12.00
C LYS A 242 16.16 -10.24 11.25
N ASN A 243 15.35 -11.25 11.00
CA ASN A 243 13.97 -11.07 10.58
C ASN A 243 13.16 -10.57 11.78
N ARG A 244 12.65 -9.34 11.69
CA ARG A 244 11.80 -8.76 12.73
C ARG A 244 10.32 -8.86 12.38
N GLY A 245 10.01 -9.45 11.21
CA GLY A 245 8.69 -9.77 10.72
C GLY A 245 8.04 -8.66 9.90
N PRO A 246 6.93 -9.01 9.24
CA PRO A 246 6.02 -8.03 8.69
C PRO A 246 5.11 -7.50 9.77
N TYR A 247 4.78 -6.20 9.67
CA TYR A 247 3.84 -5.53 10.55
C TYR A 247 2.71 -4.89 9.75
N GLN A 248 1.49 -5.09 10.16
CA GLN A 248 0.38 -4.35 9.61
C GLN A 248 0.36 -2.95 10.22
N TRP A 249 0.60 -1.93 9.39
CA TRP A 249 0.58 -0.53 9.82
C TRP A 249 0.01 0.35 8.70
N ARG A 250 -1.07 1.05 9.00
CA ARG A 250 -1.81 1.88 8.05
C ARG A 250 -1.15 3.25 7.85
N GLN A 251 0.14 3.27 7.53
CA GLN A 251 0.82 4.50 7.10
C GLN A 251 0.12 5.11 5.88
N TYR A 252 0.21 6.44 5.76
CA TYR A 252 -0.50 7.16 4.71
C TYR A 252 -0.15 6.65 3.31
N VAL A 253 1.12 6.50 3.00
CA VAL A 253 1.59 6.05 1.68
C VAL A 253 1.11 4.63 1.34
N LEU A 254 1.02 3.73 2.31
CA LEU A 254 0.57 2.36 2.08
C LEU A 254 -0.96 2.26 1.94
N ARG A 255 -1.70 2.93 2.84
CA ARG A 255 -3.17 2.83 2.84
C ARG A 255 -3.85 3.64 1.75
N SER A 256 -3.15 4.59 1.13
CA SER A 256 -3.69 5.51 0.12
C SER A 256 -3.24 5.18 -1.30
N SER A 257 -2.35 4.21 -1.46
CA SER A 257 -1.96 3.68 -2.77
C SER A 257 -3.04 2.71 -3.29
N LEU A 258 -3.48 2.93 -4.53
CA LEU A 258 -4.50 2.11 -5.18
C LEU A 258 -3.85 0.86 -5.81
N GLY A 259 -3.20 0.03 -5.02
CA GLY A 259 -2.55 -1.20 -5.48
C GLY A 259 -1.72 -1.82 -4.38
N PRO A 260 -1.11 -2.98 -4.65
CA PRO A 260 -0.18 -3.63 -3.73
C PRO A 260 0.89 -2.67 -3.25
N SER A 261 1.08 -2.62 -1.94
CA SER A 261 1.99 -1.66 -1.32
C SER A 261 2.78 -2.26 -0.17
N VAL A 262 4.07 -1.96 -0.12
CA VAL A 262 4.96 -2.37 0.97
C VAL A 262 5.96 -1.26 1.28
N LEU A 263 6.26 -1.10 2.58
CA LEU A 263 7.38 -0.27 3.02
C LEU A 263 8.44 -1.19 3.64
N ILE A 264 9.65 -1.00 3.20
CA ILE A 264 10.83 -1.79 3.54
C ILE A 264 11.70 -0.96 4.48
N GLU A 265 11.95 -1.46 5.69
CA GLU A 265 13.00 -1.00 6.55
C GLU A 265 14.18 -1.96 6.38
N ALA A 266 15.12 -1.59 5.53
CA ALA A 266 16.19 -2.49 5.05
C ALA A 266 17.25 -2.80 6.13
N GLY A 267 17.27 -2.05 7.22
CA GLY A 267 18.15 -2.22 8.38
C GLY A 267 18.14 -0.98 9.27
N PHE A 268 18.90 -0.99 10.35
CA PHE A 268 18.92 0.07 11.35
C PHE A 268 20.18 0.94 11.22
N VAL A 269 20.03 2.19 10.81
CA VAL A 269 21.14 3.14 10.74
C VAL A 269 21.76 3.48 12.11
N SER A 270 21.02 3.21 13.19
CA SER A 270 21.48 3.43 14.57
C SER A 270 22.39 2.33 15.12
N GLU A 271 22.51 1.16 14.45
CA GLU A 271 23.42 0.09 14.83
C GLU A 271 24.68 0.15 13.97
N ASP A 272 25.85 0.27 14.59
CA ASP A 272 27.11 0.60 13.92
C ASP A 272 27.54 -0.40 12.85
N LYS A 273 27.41 -1.71 13.13
CA LYS A 273 27.82 -2.74 12.17
C LYS A 273 26.86 -2.80 11.01
N GLU A 274 25.56 -2.74 11.30
CA GLU A 274 24.52 -2.75 10.28
C GLU A 274 24.65 -1.49 9.41
N PHE A 275 24.94 -0.32 9.99
CA PHE A 275 25.16 0.91 9.26
C PHE A 275 26.32 0.83 8.25
N ILE A 276 27.42 0.15 8.61
CA ILE A 276 28.52 -0.12 7.66
C ILE A 276 28.02 -1.06 6.55
N ASP A 277 27.29 -2.10 6.92
CA ASP A 277 26.75 -3.08 5.97
C ASP A 277 25.69 -2.49 5.02
N LEU A 278 24.98 -1.46 5.46
CA LEU A 278 24.00 -0.74 4.64
C LEU A 278 24.64 0.12 3.56
N GLN A 279 25.92 0.46 3.71
CA GLN A 279 26.72 1.23 2.75
C GLN A 279 27.58 0.33 1.83
N ASP A 280 27.55 -0.99 2.03
CA ASP A 280 28.25 -1.96 1.17
C ASP A 280 27.44 -2.19 -0.11
N GLU A 281 27.98 -1.73 -1.24
CA GLU A 281 27.33 -1.82 -2.55
C GLU A 281 26.93 -3.26 -2.92
N THR A 282 27.78 -4.24 -2.63
CA THR A 282 27.47 -5.65 -2.92
C THR A 282 26.25 -6.13 -2.15
N LYS A 283 26.13 -5.74 -0.88
CA LYS A 283 24.98 -6.10 -0.02
C LYS A 283 23.71 -5.36 -0.46
N GLN A 284 23.86 -4.11 -0.88
CA GLN A 284 22.74 -3.35 -1.44
C GLN A 284 22.21 -4.01 -2.72
N ILE A 285 23.08 -4.36 -3.67
CA ILE A 285 22.71 -5.05 -4.92
C ILE A 285 22.00 -6.38 -4.66
N LEU A 286 22.52 -7.21 -3.74
CA LEU A 286 21.89 -8.48 -3.36
C LEU A 286 20.50 -8.27 -2.75
N SER A 287 20.40 -7.29 -1.86
CA SER A 287 19.12 -6.93 -1.23
C SER A 287 18.10 -6.39 -2.24
N ALA A 288 18.55 -5.53 -3.14
CA ALA A 288 17.74 -4.96 -4.21
C ALA A 288 17.20 -6.03 -5.17
N GLY A 289 18.07 -7.01 -5.54
CA GLY A 289 17.64 -8.17 -6.31
C GLY A 289 16.53 -8.95 -5.60
N THR A 290 16.65 -9.13 -4.28
CA THR A 290 15.64 -9.80 -3.46
C THR A 290 14.31 -9.05 -3.47
N VAL A 291 14.32 -7.72 -3.40
CA VAL A 291 13.10 -6.91 -3.48
C VAL A 291 12.37 -7.14 -4.80
N ALA A 292 13.06 -6.96 -5.92
CA ALA A 292 12.47 -7.09 -7.25
C ALA A 292 11.98 -8.53 -7.54
N ASP A 293 12.75 -9.54 -7.13
CA ASP A 293 12.38 -10.94 -7.31
C ASP A 293 11.13 -11.31 -6.48
N ASN A 294 10.94 -10.71 -5.30
CA ASN A 294 9.73 -10.92 -4.50
C ASN A 294 8.50 -10.25 -5.11
N ILE A 295 8.64 -9.08 -5.75
CA ILE A 295 7.55 -8.45 -6.51
C ILE A 295 7.14 -9.36 -7.67
N ALA A 296 8.09 -9.93 -8.40
CA ALA A 296 7.80 -10.86 -9.49
C ALA A 296 7.11 -12.14 -8.99
N LYS A 297 7.55 -12.71 -7.87
CA LYS A 297 6.90 -13.88 -7.25
C LYS A 297 5.47 -13.55 -6.80
N ASP A 298 5.27 -12.38 -6.20
CA ASP A 298 3.94 -11.95 -5.74
C ASP A 298 2.98 -11.74 -6.90
N LEU A 299 3.46 -11.17 -8.03
CA LEU A 299 2.68 -11.06 -9.26
C LEU A 299 2.20 -12.43 -9.74
N VAL A 300 3.13 -13.39 -9.88
CA VAL A 300 2.78 -14.75 -10.31
C VAL A 300 1.75 -15.38 -9.39
N ARG A 301 1.89 -15.20 -8.08
CA ARG A 301 0.92 -15.67 -7.09
C ARG A 301 -0.46 -15.04 -7.29
N ARG A 302 -0.54 -13.72 -7.45
CA ARG A 302 -1.82 -12.99 -7.63
C ARG A 302 -2.53 -13.41 -8.92
N VAL A 303 -1.80 -13.54 -10.02
CA VAL A 303 -2.34 -14.00 -11.31
C VAL A 303 -2.85 -15.46 -11.25
N GLN A 304 -2.19 -16.33 -10.48
CA GLN A 304 -2.60 -17.72 -10.32
C GLN A 304 -3.88 -17.87 -9.49
N VAL A 305 -4.10 -17.00 -8.51
CA VAL A 305 -5.29 -17.01 -7.65
C VAL A 305 -6.50 -16.46 -8.42
N ALA A 306 -6.30 -15.53 -9.34
CA ALA A 306 -7.36 -14.91 -10.14
C ALA A 306 -7.93 -15.83 -11.25
N LYS A 307 -7.40 -17.05 -11.44
CA LYS A 307 -7.89 -18.08 -12.37
C LYS A 307 -8.78 -19.11 -11.68
#